data_9fef728f88c92e4ac3d0d2149129d057
#
_entry.id   9fef728f88c92e4ac3d0d2149129d057
#
_cell.length_a   1.000
_cell.length_b   1.000
_cell.length_c   1.000
_cell.angle_alpha   90.00
_cell.angle_beta   90.00
_cell.angle_gamma   90.00
#
_symmetry.space_group_name_H-M   'P 1'
#
loop_
_entity.id
_entity.type
_entity.pdbx_description
1 polymer ?
#
loop_
_entity_poly.entity_id
_entity_poly.type
_entity_poly.pdbx_seq_one_letter_code
_entity_poly.pdbx_strand_id
1 'polypeptide(L)'
;MNNYIFLIVGPSGSGKTTLVEMLEQSLGMTAIESYTTRKPRHSGEKGHIFVSDEEFDQLKDLVGYTEFDKHRYAATAMQVEQNDIYVIDPAGVAYFKENYHGSKQVRVIGIWATEPARKKRMFLRGDPEDAIVRRLEGDRAYFNTDICDVVFYNKSLQETYQALSQYIFWNLYIKS
;
A
#
# COMPACT_ATOMS: atom_id res chain seq x y z
N MET A 1 19.40 0.98 -10.38
CA MET A 1 18.01 0.57 -10.06
C MET A 1 18.01 -0.02 -8.67
N ASN A 2 17.00 0.28 -7.88
CA ASN A 2 16.86 -0.24 -6.53
C ASN A 2 16.54 -1.75 -6.57
N ASN A 3 17.26 -2.57 -5.80
CA ASN A 3 17.05 -4.02 -5.72
C ASN A 3 15.92 -4.45 -4.79
N TYR A 4 15.12 -3.51 -4.28
CA TYR A 4 14.03 -3.77 -3.35
C TYR A 4 12.69 -3.29 -3.89
N ILE A 5 11.63 -3.99 -3.52
CA ILE A 5 10.26 -3.51 -3.53
C ILE A 5 9.72 -3.50 -2.10
N PHE A 6 9.26 -2.35 -1.63
CA PHE A 6 8.69 -2.17 -0.31
C PHE A 6 7.16 -2.25 -0.39
N LEU A 7 6.59 -3.35 0.10
CA LEU A 7 5.14 -3.53 0.21
C LEU A 7 4.65 -2.84 1.48
N ILE A 8 3.90 -1.75 1.33
CA ILE A 8 3.36 -0.99 2.46
C ILE A 8 1.95 -1.47 2.76
N VAL A 9 1.77 -2.10 3.91
CA VAL A 9 0.48 -2.59 4.40
C VAL A 9 0.03 -1.85 5.64
N GLY A 10 -1.26 -1.90 5.93
CA GLY A 10 -1.81 -1.31 7.14
C GLY A 10 -3.27 -0.94 6.98
N PRO A 11 -4.01 -0.81 8.07
CA PRO A 11 -5.44 -0.56 8.03
C PRO A 11 -5.79 0.83 7.46
N SER A 12 -7.05 1.02 7.11
CA SER A 12 -7.58 2.28 6.60
C SER A 12 -7.33 3.42 7.60
N GLY A 13 -6.87 4.59 7.12
CA GLY A 13 -6.57 5.75 7.97
C GLY A 13 -5.26 5.63 8.77
N SER A 14 -4.44 4.59 8.56
CA SER A 14 -3.13 4.46 9.25
C SER A 14 -2.08 5.48 8.78
N GLY A 15 -2.26 6.10 7.60
CA GLY A 15 -1.37 7.14 7.07
C GLY A 15 -0.42 6.65 5.98
N LYS A 16 -0.65 5.46 5.39
CA LYS A 16 0.19 4.89 4.32
C LYS A 16 0.42 5.86 3.17
N THR A 17 -0.65 6.36 2.56
CA THR A 17 -0.58 7.25 1.39
C THR A 17 0.27 8.49 1.68
N THR A 18 0.03 9.15 2.81
CA THR A 18 0.79 10.35 3.20
C THR A 18 2.28 10.04 3.40
N LEU A 19 2.61 8.90 4.05
CA LEU A 19 4.00 8.50 4.23
C LEU A 19 4.68 8.16 2.91
N VAL A 20 3.96 7.51 1.98
CA VAL A 20 4.48 7.22 0.64
C VAL A 20 4.72 8.50 -0.15
N GLU A 21 3.79 9.44 -0.16
CA GLU A 21 3.98 10.76 -0.78
C GLU A 21 5.19 11.51 -0.22
N MET A 22 5.44 11.43 1.09
CA MET A 22 6.64 12.01 1.70
C MET A 22 7.93 11.31 1.22
N LEU A 23 7.92 9.98 1.06
CA LEU A 23 9.07 9.23 0.54
C LEU A 23 9.34 9.58 -0.94
N GLU A 24 8.30 9.70 -1.75
CA GLU A 24 8.42 10.12 -3.16
C GLU A 24 9.04 11.51 -3.26
N GLN A 25 8.55 12.47 -2.47
CA GLN A 25 9.01 13.86 -2.51
C GLN A 25 10.45 14.04 -1.99
N SER A 26 10.83 13.31 -0.96
CA SER A 26 12.10 13.54 -0.25
C SER A 26 13.24 12.61 -0.66
N LEU A 27 12.92 11.38 -1.06
CA LEU A 27 13.91 10.36 -1.46
C LEU A 27 13.87 10.05 -2.95
N GLY A 28 12.95 10.66 -3.72
CA GLY A 28 12.78 10.39 -5.14
C GLY A 28 12.34 8.95 -5.44
N MET A 29 11.72 8.28 -4.46
CA MET A 29 11.17 6.93 -4.66
C MET A 29 9.93 6.98 -5.55
N THR A 30 9.63 5.86 -6.21
CA THR A 30 8.45 5.75 -7.08
C THR A 30 7.48 4.73 -6.50
N ALA A 31 6.19 5.07 -6.49
CA ALA A 31 5.15 4.17 -6.01
C ALA A 31 4.32 3.61 -7.17
N ILE A 32 3.95 2.34 -7.08
CA ILE A 32 3.07 1.69 -8.05
C ILE A 32 1.67 2.31 -7.97
N GLU A 33 1.16 2.76 -9.10
CA GLU A 33 -0.27 2.99 -9.31
C GLU A 33 -0.92 1.68 -9.72
N SER A 34 -1.61 1.02 -8.77
CA SER A 34 -2.25 -0.27 -9.04
C SER A 34 -3.49 -0.13 -9.93
N TYR A 35 -3.73 -1.10 -10.80
CA TYR A 35 -4.97 -1.19 -11.55
C TYR A 35 -6.15 -1.49 -10.64
N THR A 36 -7.30 -0.88 -10.90
CA THR A 36 -8.54 -1.19 -10.17
C THR A 36 -9.78 -0.99 -11.01
N THR A 37 -10.77 -1.86 -10.83
CA THR A 37 -12.11 -1.72 -11.43
C THR A 37 -13.04 -0.80 -10.62
N ARG A 38 -12.56 -0.26 -9.50
CA ARG A 38 -13.27 0.73 -8.70
C ARG A 38 -13.32 2.08 -9.44
N LYS A 39 -14.43 2.78 -9.35
CA LYS A 39 -14.49 4.17 -9.80
C LYS A 39 -13.67 5.10 -8.88
N PRO A 40 -13.05 6.16 -9.41
CA PRO A 40 -12.38 7.16 -8.57
C PRO A 40 -13.36 7.79 -7.58
N ARG A 41 -12.91 8.07 -6.37
CA ARG A 41 -13.71 8.71 -5.30
C ARG A 41 -13.91 10.20 -5.56
N HIS A 42 -12.96 10.82 -6.23
CA HIS A 42 -12.97 12.23 -6.62
C HIS A 42 -12.12 12.41 -7.88
N SER A 43 -12.30 13.53 -8.57
CA SER A 43 -11.48 13.87 -9.74
C SER A 43 -10.01 13.99 -9.33
N GLY A 44 -9.11 13.37 -10.12
CA GLY A 44 -7.67 13.41 -9.88
C GLY A 44 -7.18 12.55 -8.71
N GLU A 45 -7.95 11.55 -8.27
CA GLU A 45 -7.46 10.55 -7.29
C GLU A 45 -6.23 9.85 -7.84
N LYS A 46 -5.14 9.87 -7.06
CA LYS A 46 -3.86 9.23 -7.38
C LYS A 46 -3.74 7.84 -6.75
N GLY A 47 -2.70 7.11 -7.14
CA GLY A 47 -2.35 5.80 -6.58
C GLY A 47 -3.06 4.63 -7.24
N HIS A 48 -3.93 4.91 -8.22
CA HIS A 48 -4.62 3.88 -9.00
C HIS A 48 -4.77 4.28 -10.47
N ILE A 49 -4.69 3.26 -11.32
CA ILE A 49 -5.10 3.30 -12.73
C ILE A 49 -6.50 2.68 -12.79
N PHE A 50 -7.50 3.51 -13.04
CA PHE A 50 -8.90 3.10 -13.08
C PHE A 50 -9.24 2.53 -14.45
N VAL A 51 -9.70 1.28 -14.47
CA VAL A 51 -9.99 0.51 -15.67
C VAL A 51 -11.37 -0.14 -15.61
N SER A 52 -11.94 -0.52 -16.75
CA SER A 52 -13.13 -1.36 -16.82
C SER A 52 -12.79 -2.81 -16.43
N ASP A 53 -13.83 -3.65 -16.22
CA ASP A 53 -13.62 -5.07 -15.98
C ASP A 53 -12.99 -5.76 -17.20
N GLU A 54 -13.39 -5.37 -18.41
CA GLU A 54 -12.86 -5.90 -19.67
C GLU A 54 -11.38 -5.51 -19.84
N GLU A 55 -10.99 -4.27 -19.50
CA GLU A 55 -9.60 -3.84 -19.54
C GLU A 55 -8.76 -4.55 -18.49
N PHE A 56 -9.32 -4.77 -17.31
CA PHE A 56 -8.64 -5.51 -16.25
C PHE A 56 -8.37 -6.97 -16.66
N ASP A 57 -9.29 -7.62 -17.38
CA ASP A 57 -9.13 -8.98 -17.90
C ASP A 57 -8.04 -9.11 -18.97
N GLN A 58 -7.60 -8.01 -19.58
CA GLN A 58 -6.49 -7.99 -20.52
C GLN A 58 -5.12 -7.88 -19.85
N LEU A 59 -5.06 -7.56 -18.58
CA LEU A 59 -3.80 -7.44 -17.85
C LEU A 59 -3.13 -8.82 -17.73
N LYS A 60 -1.80 -8.83 -17.85
CA LYS A 60 -0.98 -10.04 -17.78
C LYS A 60 0.05 -9.90 -16.66
N ASP A 61 0.59 -11.04 -16.25
CA ASP A 61 1.65 -11.09 -15.24
C ASP A 61 1.28 -10.34 -13.95
N LEU A 62 0.04 -10.56 -13.50
CA LEU A 62 -0.48 -9.91 -12.30
C LEU A 62 0.24 -10.42 -11.06
N VAL A 63 0.65 -9.47 -10.22
CA VAL A 63 1.17 -9.68 -8.87
C VAL A 63 0.36 -8.82 -7.90
N GLY A 64 0.17 -9.27 -6.67
CA GLY A 64 -0.58 -8.49 -5.69
C GLY A 64 -2.08 -8.37 -5.98
N TYR A 65 -2.67 -9.35 -6.70
CA TYR A 65 -4.11 -9.38 -6.96
C TYR A 65 -4.92 -9.54 -5.68
N THR A 66 -5.99 -8.78 -5.57
CA THR A 66 -6.98 -8.89 -4.50
C THR A 66 -8.35 -8.40 -4.96
N GLU A 67 -9.38 -8.88 -4.31
CA GLU A 67 -10.75 -8.37 -4.42
C GLU A 67 -11.18 -7.76 -3.09
N PHE A 68 -11.63 -6.52 -3.14
CA PHE A 68 -12.15 -5.81 -1.98
C PHE A 68 -13.38 -4.99 -2.37
N ASP A 69 -14.45 -5.13 -1.59
CA ASP A 69 -15.73 -4.42 -1.80
C ASP A 69 -16.25 -4.56 -3.25
N LYS A 70 -16.19 -5.78 -3.81
CA LYS A 70 -16.59 -6.15 -5.18
C LYS A 70 -15.74 -5.49 -6.29
N HIS A 71 -14.59 -4.95 -5.96
CA HIS A 71 -13.66 -4.36 -6.92
C HIS A 71 -12.35 -5.12 -6.93
N ARG A 72 -11.75 -5.20 -8.09
CA ARG A 72 -10.46 -5.87 -8.31
C ARG A 72 -9.32 -4.85 -8.21
N TYR A 73 -8.20 -5.30 -7.68
CA TYR A 73 -6.97 -4.52 -7.57
C TYR A 73 -5.80 -5.42 -7.94
N ALA A 74 -4.87 -4.90 -8.71
CA ALA A 74 -3.63 -5.61 -9.03
C ALA A 74 -2.52 -4.66 -9.47
N ALA A 75 -1.28 -5.16 -9.41
CA ALA A 75 -0.15 -4.61 -10.13
C ALA A 75 0.40 -5.68 -11.07
N THR A 76 1.18 -5.28 -12.06
CA THR A 76 1.92 -6.18 -12.96
C THR A 76 3.36 -6.35 -12.48
N ALA A 77 3.99 -7.47 -12.85
CA ALA A 77 5.40 -7.70 -12.56
C ALA A 77 6.30 -6.59 -13.14
N MET A 78 5.96 -6.06 -14.33
CA MET A 78 6.67 -4.94 -14.93
C MET A 78 6.60 -3.66 -14.08
N GLN A 79 5.44 -3.34 -13.50
CA GLN A 79 5.32 -2.20 -12.58
C GLN A 79 6.21 -2.39 -11.34
N VAL A 80 6.33 -3.62 -10.82
CA VAL A 80 7.21 -3.93 -9.69
C VAL A 80 8.66 -3.66 -10.03
N GLU A 81 9.13 -4.08 -11.20
CA GLU A 81 10.53 -3.85 -11.61
C GLU A 81 10.85 -2.35 -11.77
N GLN A 82 9.87 -1.54 -12.16
CA GLN A 82 10.03 -0.12 -12.42
C GLN A 82 9.83 0.79 -11.20
N ASN A 83 9.26 0.29 -10.11
CA ASN A 83 8.90 1.08 -8.94
C ASN A 83 9.52 0.53 -7.65
N ASP A 84 9.56 1.36 -6.61
CA ASP A 84 10.19 1.07 -5.32
C ASP A 84 9.20 0.69 -4.23
N ILE A 85 7.96 1.19 -4.33
CA ILE A 85 6.93 1.07 -3.29
C ILE A 85 5.63 0.54 -3.90
N TYR A 86 4.97 -0.37 -3.19
CA TYR A 86 3.60 -0.80 -3.51
C TYR A 86 2.72 -0.77 -2.27
N VAL A 87 1.68 0.05 -2.27
CA VAL A 87 0.66 0.06 -1.21
C VAL A 87 -0.35 -1.03 -1.52
N ILE A 88 -0.43 -2.03 -0.64
CA ILE A 88 -1.14 -3.27 -0.88
C ILE A 88 -1.88 -3.72 0.38
N ASP A 89 -2.90 -4.55 0.27
CA ASP A 89 -3.57 -5.19 1.40
C ASP A 89 -2.93 -6.56 1.76
N PRO A 90 -3.29 -7.17 2.91
CA PRO A 90 -2.70 -8.44 3.33
C PRO A 90 -2.96 -9.61 2.37
N ALA A 91 -4.14 -9.67 1.73
CA ALA A 91 -4.45 -10.73 0.76
C ALA A 91 -3.59 -10.56 -0.50
N GLY A 92 -3.43 -9.32 -0.95
CA GLY A 92 -2.54 -8.97 -2.05
C GLY A 92 -1.07 -9.32 -1.75
N VAL A 93 -0.60 -9.17 -0.50
CA VAL A 93 0.76 -9.60 -0.11
C VAL A 93 0.94 -11.11 -0.26
N ALA A 94 -0.06 -11.91 0.16
CA ALA A 94 0.01 -13.35 -0.01
C ALA A 94 0.11 -13.73 -1.50
N TYR A 95 -0.80 -13.18 -2.31
CA TYR A 95 -0.76 -13.38 -3.76
C TYR A 95 0.57 -12.91 -4.38
N PHE A 96 1.10 -11.77 -3.94
CA PHE A 96 2.37 -11.24 -4.40
C PHE A 96 3.54 -12.21 -4.14
N LYS A 97 3.64 -12.74 -2.93
CA LYS A 97 4.70 -13.70 -2.55
C LYS A 97 4.67 -14.99 -3.37
N GLU A 98 3.48 -15.42 -3.80
CA GLU A 98 3.29 -16.63 -4.61
C GLU A 98 3.56 -16.40 -6.11
N ASN A 99 3.30 -15.19 -6.62
CA ASN A 99 3.28 -14.94 -8.07
C ASN A 99 4.41 -14.02 -8.56
N TYR A 100 5.10 -13.28 -7.68
CA TYR A 100 6.23 -12.46 -8.08
C TYR A 100 7.53 -13.27 -8.05
N HIS A 101 8.13 -13.43 -9.23
CA HIS A 101 9.40 -14.14 -9.43
C HIS A 101 10.47 -13.25 -10.11
N GLY A 102 10.34 -11.93 -9.93
CA GLY A 102 11.27 -10.96 -10.51
C GLY A 102 12.57 -10.80 -9.74
N SER A 103 13.30 -9.72 -10.07
CA SER A 103 14.67 -9.51 -9.57
C SER A 103 14.75 -8.84 -8.21
N LYS A 104 13.68 -8.18 -7.75
CA LYS A 104 13.71 -7.37 -6.52
C LYS A 104 13.50 -8.20 -5.25
N GLN A 105 14.22 -7.84 -4.20
CA GLN A 105 13.98 -8.34 -2.87
C GLN A 105 12.72 -7.70 -2.27
N VAL A 106 11.84 -8.50 -1.70
CA VAL A 106 10.58 -8.03 -1.11
C VAL A 106 10.78 -7.69 0.36
N ARG A 107 10.26 -6.53 0.80
CA ARG A 107 10.14 -6.15 2.21
C ARG A 107 8.72 -5.70 2.49
N VAL A 108 8.09 -6.31 3.47
CA VAL A 108 6.71 -5.97 3.89
C VAL A 108 6.79 -5.06 5.12
N ILE A 109 6.28 -3.86 4.99
CA ILE A 109 6.30 -2.82 6.02
C ILE A 109 4.88 -2.53 6.48
N GLY A 110 4.60 -2.77 7.75
CA GLY A 110 3.33 -2.44 8.39
C GLY A 110 3.29 -1.00 8.88
N ILE A 111 2.24 -0.25 8.50
CA ILE A 111 1.95 1.07 9.08
C ILE A 111 0.68 0.97 9.91
N TRP A 112 0.83 1.11 11.22
CA TRP A 112 -0.24 0.93 12.20
C TRP A 112 -0.63 2.23 12.88
N ALA A 113 -1.90 2.37 13.24
CA ALA A 113 -2.38 3.45 14.08
C ALA A 113 -3.58 2.95 14.90
N THR A 114 -3.83 3.56 16.06
CA THR A 114 -4.98 3.20 16.89
C THR A 114 -6.29 3.48 16.16
N GLU A 115 -7.32 2.69 16.44
CA GLU A 115 -8.62 2.83 15.79
C GLU A 115 -9.24 4.24 15.98
N PRO A 116 -9.19 4.87 17.18
CA PRO A 116 -9.65 6.24 17.32
C PRO A 116 -8.92 7.25 16.43
N ALA A 117 -7.61 7.09 16.28
CA ALA A 117 -6.81 7.95 15.40
C ALA A 117 -7.19 7.75 13.93
N ARG A 118 -7.37 6.50 13.49
CA ARG A 118 -7.79 6.15 12.13
C ARG A 118 -9.19 6.68 11.81
N LYS A 119 -10.16 6.48 12.73
CA LYS A 119 -11.52 7.02 12.60
C LYS A 119 -11.50 8.54 12.43
N LYS A 120 -10.75 9.25 13.28
CA LYS A 120 -10.59 10.71 13.20
C LYS A 120 -10.00 11.15 11.86
N ARG A 121 -8.95 10.47 11.37
CA ARG A 121 -8.31 10.81 10.08
C ARG A 121 -9.23 10.59 8.90
N MET A 122 -10.01 9.50 8.87
CA MET A 122 -10.99 9.23 7.83
C MET A 122 -12.13 10.26 7.85
N PHE A 123 -12.63 10.63 9.04
CA PHE A 123 -13.64 11.68 9.19
C PHE A 123 -13.14 13.04 8.66
N LEU A 124 -11.91 13.44 9.04
CA LEU A 124 -11.31 14.71 8.59
C LEU A 124 -11.05 14.73 7.07
N ARG A 125 -10.87 13.59 6.44
CA ARG A 125 -10.75 13.44 4.98
C ARG A 125 -12.10 13.56 4.26
N GLY A 126 -13.22 13.51 4.98
CA GLY A 126 -14.57 13.58 4.44
C GLY A 126 -15.17 12.22 4.03
N ASP A 127 -14.63 11.10 4.55
CA ASP A 127 -15.21 9.78 4.30
C ASP A 127 -16.62 9.72 4.95
N PRO A 128 -17.63 9.15 4.27
CA PRO A 128 -18.96 8.91 4.87
C PRO A 128 -18.89 8.02 6.11
N GLU A 129 -19.72 8.30 7.11
CA GLU A 129 -19.67 7.59 8.40
C GLU A 129 -19.88 6.08 8.26
N ASP A 130 -20.81 5.65 7.42
CA ASP A 130 -21.07 4.24 7.12
C ASP A 130 -19.86 3.56 6.46
N ALA A 131 -19.13 4.27 5.59
CA ALA A 131 -17.89 3.78 4.98
C ALA A 131 -16.77 3.67 6.02
N ILE A 132 -16.68 4.59 6.97
CA ILE A 132 -15.72 4.52 8.07
C ILE A 132 -15.97 3.28 8.93
N VAL A 133 -17.22 3.04 9.32
CA VAL A 133 -17.61 1.87 10.13
C VAL A 133 -17.24 0.57 9.41
N ARG A 134 -17.70 0.39 8.16
CA ARG A 134 -17.39 -0.81 7.36
C ARG A 134 -15.89 -1.09 7.26
N ARG A 135 -15.08 -0.04 7.06
CA ARG A 135 -13.61 -0.18 6.96
C ARG A 135 -12.98 -0.58 8.29
N LEU A 136 -13.41 0.02 9.40
CA LEU A 136 -12.90 -0.34 10.72
C LEU A 136 -13.21 -1.80 11.07
N GLU A 137 -14.41 -2.28 10.76
CA GLU A 137 -14.83 -3.66 10.96
C GLU A 137 -14.03 -4.63 10.06
N GLY A 138 -13.91 -4.31 8.76
CA GLY A 138 -13.11 -5.10 7.84
C GLY A 138 -11.65 -5.17 8.27
N ASP A 139 -11.05 -4.05 8.65
CA ASP A 139 -9.66 -4.01 9.11
C ASP A 139 -9.41 -4.92 10.34
N ARG A 140 -10.36 -4.97 11.30
CA ARG A 140 -10.25 -5.87 12.47
C ARG A 140 -10.17 -7.35 12.09
N ALA A 141 -10.88 -7.74 11.03
CA ALA A 141 -10.92 -9.13 10.58
C ALA A 141 -9.69 -9.56 9.79
N TYR A 142 -9.07 -8.62 9.05
CA TYR A 142 -8.07 -8.97 8.03
C TYR A 142 -6.64 -8.52 8.35
N PHE A 143 -6.44 -7.53 9.25
CA PHE A 143 -5.12 -7.01 9.52
C PHE A 143 -4.44 -7.68 10.70
N ASN A 144 -3.40 -8.43 10.38
CA ASN A 144 -2.45 -9.03 11.30
C ASN A 144 -1.03 -8.52 10.93
N THR A 145 -0.16 -8.38 11.90
CA THR A 145 1.21 -7.90 11.73
C THR A 145 2.20 -9.00 11.37
N ASP A 146 1.81 -10.28 11.44
CA ASP A 146 2.71 -11.44 11.27
C ASP A 146 3.28 -11.55 9.86
N ILE A 147 2.63 -10.92 8.88
CA ILE A 147 3.11 -10.89 7.50
C ILE A 147 4.21 -9.84 7.26
N CYS A 148 4.45 -8.94 8.24
CA CYS A 148 5.34 -7.79 8.10
C CYS A 148 6.75 -8.12 8.58
N ASP A 149 7.77 -7.66 7.84
CA ASP A 149 9.17 -7.69 8.28
C ASP A 149 9.43 -6.66 9.39
N VAL A 150 8.69 -5.54 9.36
CA VAL A 150 8.73 -4.46 10.36
C VAL A 150 7.39 -3.76 10.46
N VAL A 151 7.06 -3.23 11.64
CA VAL A 151 5.82 -2.46 11.87
C VAL A 151 6.15 -1.10 12.50
N PHE A 152 5.61 -0.04 11.92
CA PHE A 152 5.70 1.33 12.43
C PHE A 152 4.35 1.78 12.99
N TYR A 153 4.33 2.22 14.23
CA TYR A 153 3.13 2.77 14.88
C TYR A 153 3.03 4.28 14.65
N ASN A 154 2.18 4.69 13.73
CA ASN A 154 1.99 6.07 13.33
C ASN A 154 1.18 6.88 14.36
N LYS A 155 1.84 7.24 15.47
CA LYS A 155 1.35 8.21 16.46
C LYS A 155 1.61 9.64 15.99
N SER A 156 2.82 9.90 15.50
CA SER A 156 3.30 11.14 14.90
C SER A 156 3.75 10.86 13.48
N LEU A 157 3.19 11.59 12.51
CA LEU A 157 3.53 11.41 11.10
C LEU A 157 5.02 11.65 10.85
N GLN A 158 5.57 12.72 11.42
CA GLN A 158 6.98 13.11 11.23
C GLN A 158 7.94 12.06 11.81
N GLU A 159 7.71 11.60 13.04
CA GLU A 159 8.55 10.57 13.66
C GLU A 159 8.47 9.24 12.91
N THR A 160 7.25 8.87 12.47
CA THR A 160 7.06 7.65 11.68
C THR A 160 7.76 7.74 10.34
N TYR A 161 7.68 8.88 9.67
CA TYR A 161 8.41 9.13 8.42
C TYR A 161 9.93 9.01 8.63
N GLN A 162 10.49 9.63 9.68
CA GLN A 162 11.92 9.53 9.97
C GLN A 162 12.37 8.09 10.20
N ALA A 163 11.64 7.33 11.02
CA ALA A 163 11.97 5.93 11.29
C ALA A 163 11.83 5.06 10.01
N LEU A 164 10.77 5.27 9.23
CA LEU A 164 10.53 4.56 7.98
C LEU A 164 11.61 4.86 6.94
N SER A 165 11.98 6.12 6.75
CA SER A 165 13.03 6.52 5.81
C SER A 165 14.40 5.96 6.20
N GLN A 166 14.73 5.92 7.50
CA GLN A 166 15.95 5.27 8.00
C GLN A 166 15.96 3.76 7.72
N TYR A 167 14.85 3.07 7.93
CA TYR A 167 14.73 1.65 7.63
C TYR A 167 14.91 1.35 6.15
N ILE A 168 14.28 2.15 5.28
CA ILE A 168 14.43 2.04 3.84
C ILE A 168 15.89 2.29 3.43
N PHE A 169 16.50 3.38 3.90
CA PHE A 169 17.89 3.70 3.63
C PHE A 169 18.83 2.57 4.05
N TRP A 170 18.63 1.98 5.22
CA TRP A 170 19.42 0.85 5.69
C TRP A 170 19.36 -0.34 4.73
N ASN A 171 18.17 -0.71 4.25
CA ASN A 171 18.02 -1.81 3.30
C ASN A 171 18.69 -1.51 1.95
N LEU A 172 18.58 -0.26 1.47
CA LEU A 172 19.10 0.13 0.16
C LEU A 172 20.64 0.22 0.10
N TYR A 173 21.27 0.67 1.20
CA TYR A 173 22.68 1.08 1.15
C TYR A 173 23.60 0.36 2.13
N ILE A 174 23.10 -0.35 3.11
CA ILE A 174 23.91 -0.96 4.16
C ILE A 174 23.81 -2.50 4.15
N LYS A 175 22.67 -3.04 3.74
CA LYS A 175 22.41 -4.49 3.74
C LYS A 175 22.58 -5.14 2.36
N SER A 176 22.83 -4.33 1.34
CA SER A 176 23.06 -4.79 -0.04
C SER A 176 24.46 -5.34 -0.24
#